data_ad1ae7f5aa4453290107320a0938c8de
#
_entry.id   ad1ae7f5aa4453290107320a0938c8de
#
_cell.length_a   1.000
_cell.length_b   1.000
_cell.length_c   1.000
_cell.angle_alpha   90.00
_cell.angle_beta   90.00
_cell.angle_gamma   90.00
#
_symmetry.space_group_name_H-M   'P 1'
#
loop_
_entity.id
_entity.type
_entity.pdbx_description
1 polymer ?
#
loop_
_entity_poly.entity_id
_entity_poly.type
_entity_poly.pdbx_seq_one_letter_code
_entity_poly.pdbx_strand_id
1 'polypeptide(L)'
;AIPGHLRPEWQIDSMHEITSDNRPPVVKFNPSDDGELGPDGPRHTITGSVGQQVPLTLWVSDDGIKKRPSDRPPLLGVGWSKYRGPGAVEFDNRMPDIDSDGKAETSAKFSEPGDYIVRVLAWDDSGPQGNIMAGGFFCCWTNAFVSIRVE
;
A
#
# COMPACT_ATOMS: atom_id res chain seq x y z
N ALA A 1 24.83 -6.45 -28.33
CA ALA A 1 24.10 -6.11 -27.10
C ALA A 1 24.67 -6.90 -25.92
N ILE A 2 24.96 -6.24 -24.82
CA ILE A 2 25.44 -6.91 -23.62
C ILE A 2 24.23 -7.62 -22.98
N PRO A 3 24.32 -8.95 -22.69
CA PRO A 3 23.24 -9.66 -22.05
C PRO A 3 22.90 -9.01 -20.70
N GLY A 4 21.62 -8.77 -20.47
CA GLY A 4 21.16 -8.12 -19.23
C GLY A 4 21.09 -6.60 -19.27
N HIS A 5 21.41 -5.98 -20.39
CA HIS A 5 21.20 -4.54 -20.55
C HIS A 5 19.71 -4.23 -20.72
N LEU A 6 19.19 -3.37 -19.85
CA LEU A 6 17.86 -2.82 -20.04
C LEU A 6 17.84 -1.96 -21.31
N ARG A 7 16.73 -1.98 -22.01
CA ARG A 7 16.57 -1.11 -23.17
C ARG A 7 16.68 0.35 -22.75
N PRO A 8 17.31 1.20 -23.56
CA PRO A 8 17.48 2.61 -23.21
C PRO A 8 16.19 3.33 -22.82
N GLU A 9 15.10 3.02 -23.50
CA GLU A 9 13.78 3.60 -23.20
C GLU A 9 13.25 3.23 -21.83
N TRP A 10 13.58 2.06 -21.31
CA TRP A 10 13.19 1.64 -19.97
C TRP A 10 14.00 2.36 -18.89
N GLN A 11 15.27 2.60 -19.15
CA GLN A 11 16.13 3.38 -18.26
C GLN A 11 15.67 4.83 -18.16
N ILE A 12 15.22 5.40 -19.26
CA ILE A 12 14.73 6.78 -19.30
C ILE A 12 13.45 6.93 -18.46
N ASP A 13 12.50 6.00 -18.58
CA ASP A 13 11.28 6.03 -17.81
C ASP A 13 11.55 5.88 -16.30
N SER A 14 12.40 4.93 -15.92
CA SER A 14 12.78 4.75 -14.51
C SER A 14 13.53 5.95 -13.95
N MET A 15 14.42 6.52 -14.72
CA MET A 15 15.18 7.72 -14.33
C MET A 15 14.28 8.94 -14.21
N HIS A 16 13.27 9.06 -15.06
CA HIS A 16 12.33 10.17 -14.99
C HIS A 16 11.53 10.15 -13.67
N GLU A 17 11.06 9.00 -13.24
CA GLU A 17 10.37 8.86 -11.97
C GLU A 17 11.25 9.21 -10.76
N ILE A 18 12.49 8.72 -10.76
CA ILE A 18 13.45 9.03 -9.70
C ILE A 18 13.82 10.52 -9.68
N THR A 19 13.92 11.15 -10.86
CA THR A 19 14.32 12.55 -10.98
C THR A 19 13.17 13.55 -10.91
N SER A 20 11.92 13.09 -10.94
CA SER A 20 10.73 13.96 -10.87
C SER A 20 10.33 14.35 -9.45
N ASP A 21 11.12 13.99 -8.44
CA ASP A 21 10.84 14.20 -7.01
C ASP A 21 9.52 13.55 -6.53
N ASN A 22 8.94 12.66 -7.31
CA ASN A 22 7.77 11.91 -6.89
C ASN A 22 8.12 11.06 -5.66
N ARG A 23 7.31 11.17 -4.63
CA ARG A 23 7.49 10.46 -3.36
C ARG A 23 6.42 9.39 -3.21
N PRO A 24 6.74 8.28 -2.48
CA PRO A 24 5.73 7.33 -2.10
C PRO A 24 4.58 7.98 -1.32
N PRO A 25 3.36 7.44 -1.40
CA PRO A 25 2.26 7.91 -0.56
C PRO A 25 2.61 7.86 0.92
N VAL A 26 2.13 8.83 1.67
CA VAL A 26 2.26 8.87 3.13
C VAL A 26 1.10 8.11 3.74
N VAL A 27 1.40 7.13 4.59
CA VAL A 27 0.41 6.31 5.31
C VAL A 27 0.47 6.62 6.79
N LYS A 28 -0.68 6.71 7.44
CA LYS A 28 -0.80 6.83 8.89
C LYS A 28 -2.01 6.05 9.39
N PHE A 29 -1.92 5.56 10.62
CA PHE A 29 -2.99 4.81 11.27
C PHE A 29 -3.84 5.66 12.20
N ASN A 30 -3.39 6.86 12.55
CA ASN A 30 -4.18 7.85 13.28
C ASN A 30 -4.15 9.18 12.53
N PRO A 31 -5.26 9.93 12.49
CA PRO A 31 -5.30 11.20 11.76
C PRO A 31 -4.37 12.27 12.33
N SER A 32 -3.99 12.14 13.61
CA SER A 32 -3.06 13.06 14.28
C SER A 32 -1.58 12.75 14.06
N ASP A 33 -1.24 11.59 13.48
CA ASP A 33 0.13 11.23 13.21
C ASP A 33 0.68 11.97 11.98
N ASP A 34 2.00 12.18 11.94
CA ASP A 34 2.66 12.77 10.76
C ASP A 34 2.64 11.82 9.56
N GLY A 35 2.58 10.50 9.83
CA GLY A 35 2.62 9.48 8.80
C GLY A 35 4.05 9.14 8.37
N GLU A 36 4.17 8.05 7.66
CA GLU A 36 5.43 7.53 7.15
C GLU A 36 5.28 7.08 5.70
N LEU A 37 6.37 6.99 4.99
CA LEU A 37 6.40 6.59 3.59
C LEU A 37 7.55 5.62 3.31
N GLY A 38 7.45 4.92 2.19
CA GLY A 38 8.48 4.02 1.70
C GLY A 38 8.28 2.56 2.10
N PRO A 39 9.28 1.71 1.81
CA PRO A 39 9.15 0.26 2.01
C PRO A 39 9.07 -0.16 3.48
N ASP A 40 9.51 0.68 4.39
CA ASP A 40 9.49 0.44 5.84
C ASP A 40 8.63 1.52 6.53
N GLY A 41 7.38 1.59 6.12
CA GLY A 41 6.40 2.56 6.61
C GLY A 41 5.84 2.23 7.99
N PRO A 42 4.72 2.85 8.36
CA PRO A 42 4.22 2.84 9.74
C PRO A 42 3.78 1.45 10.20
N ARG A 43 3.88 1.25 11.51
CA ARG A 43 3.43 0.04 12.20
C ARG A 43 2.36 0.38 13.22
N HIS A 44 1.39 -0.52 13.35
CA HIS A 44 0.29 -0.35 14.29
C HIS A 44 -0.02 -1.69 14.98
N THR A 45 -0.51 -1.65 16.20
CA THR A 45 -0.87 -2.86 16.97
C THR A 45 -2.30 -2.75 17.45
N ILE A 46 -3.08 -3.80 17.19
CA ILE A 46 -4.47 -3.92 17.62
C ILE A 46 -4.75 -5.32 18.16
N THR A 47 -5.90 -5.48 18.81
CA THR A 47 -6.40 -6.77 19.29
C THR A 47 -7.72 -7.10 18.62
N GLY A 48 -8.01 -8.41 18.52
CA GLY A 48 -9.26 -8.90 17.96
C GLY A 48 -9.62 -10.26 18.53
N SER A 49 -10.75 -10.79 18.09
CA SER A 49 -11.24 -12.12 18.46
C SER A 49 -11.51 -12.97 17.24
N VAL A 50 -11.29 -14.28 17.38
CA VAL A 50 -11.56 -15.27 16.33
C VAL A 50 -12.98 -15.13 15.80
N GLY A 51 -13.13 -15.12 14.49
CA GLY A 51 -14.42 -15.06 13.81
C GLY A 51 -15.15 -13.73 13.89
N GLN A 52 -14.58 -12.74 14.58
CA GLN A 52 -15.16 -11.40 14.64
C GLN A 52 -14.52 -10.47 13.60
N GLN A 53 -15.29 -9.49 13.15
CA GLN A 53 -14.77 -8.44 12.27
C GLN A 53 -13.83 -7.53 13.03
N VAL A 54 -12.58 -7.48 12.62
CA VAL A 54 -11.57 -6.57 13.17
C VAL A 54 -11.44 -5.39 12.21
N PRO A 55 -11.79 -4.17 12.63
CA PRO A 55 -11.71 -3.00 11.74
C PRO A 55 -10.25 -2.63 11.45
N LEU A 56 -10.00 -2.31 10.19
CA LEU A 56 -8.71 -1.86 9.67
C LEU A 56 -8.90 -0.51 8.98
N THR A 57 -8.34 0.53 9.57
CA THR A 57 -8.50 1.90 9.09
C THR A 57 -7.13 2.54 8.93
N LEU A 58 -6.95 3.27 7.85
CA LEU A 58 -5.75 4.07 7.62
C LEU A 58 -6.10 5.36 6.86
N TRP A 59 -5.17 6.29 6.88
CA TRP A 59 -5.21 7.50 6.07
C TRP A 59 -4.00 7.51 5.14
N VAL A 60 -4.24 7.85 3.89
CA VAL A 60 -3.21 7.91 2.87
C VAL A 60 -3.29 9.24 2.14
N SER A 61 -2.13 9.83 1.88
CA SER A 61 -2.01 11.07 1.12
C SER A 61 -0.84 10.98 0.15
N ASP A 62 -0.91 11.77 -0.90
CA ASP A 62 0.07 11.81 -1.97
C ASP A 62 0.54 13.24 -2.23
N ASP A 63 1.73 13.40 -2.81
CA ASP A 63 2.28 14.71 -3.17
C ASP A 63 1.64 15.32 -4.43
N GLY A 64 0.81 14.54 -5.15
CA GLY A 64 0.14 14.97 -6.37
C GLY A 64 1.00 14.94 -7.63
N ILE A 65 2.25 14.50 -7.54
CA ILE A 65 3.14 14.36 -8.69
C ILE A 65 2.76 13.11 -9.48
N LYS A 66 2.53 13.27 -10.77
CA LYS A 66 2.12 12.19 -11.67
C LYS A 66 3.27 11.73 -12.54
N LYS A 67 3.28 10.44 -12.86
CA LYS A 67 4.22 9.84 -13.81
C LYS A 67 4.15 10.50 -15.18
N ARG A 68 2.96 10.84 -15.62
CA ARG A 68 2.71 11.52 -16.91
C ARG A 68 1.73 12.66 -16.71
N PRO A 69 1.93 13.80 -17.38
CA PRO A 69 0.93 14.87 -17.38
C PRO A 69 -0.40 14.31 -17.90
N SER A 70 -1.43 14.38 -17.08
CA SER A 70 -2.78 14.01 -17.49
C SER A 70 -3.78 14.88 -16.72
N ASP A 71 -4.96 15.10 -17.30
CA ASP A 71 -6.04 15.84 -16.65
C ASP A 71 -6.74 15.05 -15.55
N ARG A 72 -6.42 13.74 -15.44
CA ARG A 72 -6.97 12.89 -14.38
C ARG A 72 -6.30 13.19 -13.04
N PRO A 73 -7.07 13.16 -11.95
CA PRO A 73 -6.49 13.22 -10.60
C PRO A 73 -5.44 12.11 -10.41
N PRO A 74 -4.46 12.30 -9.52
CA PRO A 74 -3.55 11.22 -9.13
C PRO A 74 -4.34 9.99 -8.68
N LEU A 75 -3.96 8.83 -9.22
CA LEU A 75 -4.51 7.57 -8.75
C LEU A 75 -3.80 7.17 -7.46
N LEU A 76 -4.58 7.07 -6.41
CA LEU A 76 -4.12 6.61 -5.12
C LEU A 76 -4.89 5.33 -4.80
N GLY A 77 -4.19 4.29 -4.37
CA GLY A 77 -4.80 3.02 -4.04
C GLY A 77 -4.15 2.36 -2.84
N VAL A 78 -4.88 1.47 -2.21
CA VAL A 78 -4.40 0.64 -1.09
C VAL A 78 -4.85 -0.80 -1.28
N GLY A 79 -3.99 -1.74 -0.86
CA GLY A 79 -4.30 -3.17 -0.92
C GLY A 79 -3.80 -3.90 0.31
N TRP A 80 -4.68 -4.68 0.93
CA TRP A 80 -4.40 -5.46 2.13
C TRP A 80 -4.06 -6.90 1.80
N SER A 81 -3.12 -7.47 2.57
CA SER A 81 -2.74 -8.87 2.46
C SER A 81 -2.28 -9.42 3.81
N LYS A 82 -2.44 -10.73 3.99
CA LYS A 82 -1.82 -11.43 5.12
C LYS A 82 -0.31 -11.46 4.90
N TYR A 83 0.44 -11.11 5.93
CA TYR A 83 1.90 -11.21 5.93
C TYR A 83 2.38 -12.38 6.78
N ARG A 84 1.86 -12.53 8.01
CA ARG A 84 2.15 -13.64 8.93
C ARG A 84 0.95 -13.98 9.79
N GLY A 85 0.91 -15.21 10.29
CA GLY A 85 -0.05 -15.67 11.28
C GLY A 85 -0.43 -17.15 11.11
N PRO A 86 -0.97 -17.76 12.16
CA PRO A 86 -1.24 -19.20 12.16
C PRO A 86 -2.40 -19.61 11.27
N GLY A 87 -3.45 -18.79 11.18
CA GLY A 87 -4.67 -19.13 10.46
C GLY A 87 -4.91 -18.30 9.21
N ALA A 88 -6.06 -18.48 8.60
CA ALA A 88 -6.50 -17.71 7.45
C ALA A 88 -6.98 -16.31 7.86
N VAL A 89 -6.75 -15.34 7.00
CA VAL A 89 -7.26 -13.97 7.12
C VAL A 89 -8.20 -13.70 5.96
N GLU A 90 -9.42 -13.37 6.27
CA GLU A 90 -10.44 -13.03 5.28
C GLU A 90 -10.76 -11.54 5.39
N PHE A 91 -10.41 -10.79 4.35
CA PHE A 91 -10.71 -9.37 4.27
C PHE A 91 -12.08 -9.16 3.64
N ASP A 92 -12.86 -8.25 4.20
CA ASP A 92 -14.14 -7.84 3.63
C ASP A 92 -13.92 -7.19 2.25
N ASN A 93 -12.99 -6.26 2.18
CA ASN A 93 -12.51 -5.70 0.92
C ASN A 93 -10.99 -5.50 0.99
N ARG A 94 -10.26 -6.20 0.14
CA ARG A 94 -8.79 -6.08 0.10
C ARG A 94 -8.32 -4.74 -0.45
N MET A 95 -9.13 -4.10 -1.28
CA MET A 95 -8.79 -2.85 -1.96
C MET A 95 -9.89 -1.81 -1.71
N PRO A 96 -10.05 -1.33 -0.46
CA PRO A 96 -11.07 -0.37 -0.14
C PRO A 96 -10.85 0.96 -0.86
N ASP A 97 -11.93 1.63 -1.15
CA ASP A 97 -11.89 2.98 -1.71
C ASP A 97 -11.31 3.97 -0.69
N ILE A 98 -10.62 4.97 -1.21
CA ILE A 98 -10.08 6.07 -0.42
C ILE A 98 -11.04 7.24 -0.56
N ASP A 99 -11.53 7.75 0.56
CA ASP A 99 -12.46 8.87 0.57
C ASP A 99 -11.76 10.23 0.34
N SER A 100 -12.53 11.30 0.35
CA SER A 100 -12.01 12.66 0.14
C SER A 100 -11.04 13.13 1.22
N ASP A 101 -11.09 12.54 2.40
CA ASP A 101 -10.18 12.84 3.51
C ASP A 101 -8.92 11.96 3.50
N GLY A 102 -8.82 11.07 2.53
CA GLY A 102 -7.72 10.11 2.42
C GLY A 102 -7.92 8.85 3.27
N LYS A 103 -9.09 8.68 3.87
CA LYS A 103 -9.39 7.54 4.73
C LYS A 103 -9.81 6.32 3.92
N ALA A 104 -9.25 5.16 4.26
CA ALA A 104 -9.64 3.87 3.71
C ALA A 104 -9.96 2.91 4.84
N GLU A 105 -11.10 2.25 4.75
CA GLU A 105 -11.61 1.35 5.78
C GLU A 105 -11.95 -0.01 5.21
N THR A 106 -11.56 -1.04 5.91
CA THR A 106 -11.99 -2.42 5.69
C THR A 106 -12.08 -3.15 7.01
N SER A 107 -12.32 -4.44 6.97
CA SER A 107 -12.25 -5.31 8.14
C SER A 107 -11.69 -6.66 7.75
N ALA A 108 -11.21 -7.41 8.73
CA ALA A 108 -10.71 -8.76 8.54
C ALA A 108 -11.24 -9.70 9.62
N LYS A 109 -11.44 -10.96 9.24
CA LYS A 109 -11.73 -12.07 10.14
C LYS A 109 -10.54 -13.02 10.19
N PHE A 110 -10.28 -13.56 11.35
CA PHE A 110 -9.19 -14.48 11.61
C PHE A 110 -9.74 -15.84 12.02
N SER A 111 -9.25 -16.91 11.41
CA SER A 111 -9.78 -18.27 11.63
C SER A 111 -9.25 -18.95 12.89
N GLU A 112 -8.13 -18.50 13.43
CA GLU A 112 -7.47 -19.09 14.59
C GLU A 112 -6.92 -18.03 15.52
N PRO A 113 -6.79 -18.31 16.82
CA PRO A 113 -6.12 -17.39 17.75
C PRO A 113 -4.62 -17.33 17.48
N GLY A 114 -3.99 -16.27 17.87
CA GLY A 114 -2.54 -16.08 17.79
C GLY A 114 -2.14 -14.69 17.32
N ASP A 115 -0.87 -14.56 16.99
CA ASP A 115 -0.30 -13.30 16.52
C ASP A 115 -0.25 -13.25 15.00
N TYR A 116 -0.84 -12.22 14.43
CA TYR A 116 -0.87 -11.97 13.00
C TYR A 116 -0.18 -10.68 12.65
N ILE A 117 0.35 -10.62 11.44
CA ILE A 117 0.75 -9.38 10.80
C ILE A 117 0.05 -9.31 9.45
N VAL A 118 -0.70 -8.24 9.23
CA VAL A 118 -1.25 -7.91 7.92
C VAL A 118 -0.50 -6.72 7.34
N ARG A 119 -0.33 -6.73 6.03
CA ARG A 119 0.37 -5.68 5.30
C ARG A 119 -0.63 -4.90 4.47
N VAL A 120 -0.46 -3.60 4.44
CA VAL A 120 -1.10 -2.74 3.45
C VAL A 120 -0.05 -2.14 2.54
N LEU A 121 -0.31 -2.20 1.26
CA LEU A 121 0.48 -1.53 0.22
C LEU A 121 -0.31 -0.32 -0.26
N ALA A 122 0.27 0.87 -0.15
CA ALA A 122 -0.27 2.09 -0.74
C ALA A 122 0.57 2.48 -1.95
N TRP A 123 -0.09 2.88 -3.03
CA TRP A 123 0.56 3.27 -4.28
C TRP A 123 -0.08 4.51 -4.90
N ASP A 124 0.70 5.21 -5.69
CA ASP A 124 0.27 6.33 -6.52
C ASP A 124 0.19 5.96 -8.01
N ASP A 125 0.15 6.94 -8.89
CA ASP A 125 0.10 6.75 -10.35
C ASP A 125 1.29 5.97 -10.92
N SER A 126 2.41 5.91 -10.22
CA SER A 126 3.59 5.16 -10.62
C SER A 126 3.54 3.69 -10.17
N GLY A 127 2.56 3.34 -9.34
CA GLY A 127 2.39 2.00 -8.79
C GLY A 127 1.78 0.99 -9.77
N PRO A 128 1.58 -0.24 -9.30
CA PRO A 128 1.05 -1.33 -10.12
C PRO A 128 -0.43 -1.14 -10.43
N GLN A 129 -0.72 -0.39 -11.46
CA GLN A 129 -2.10 -0.17 -11.93
C GLN A 129 -2.62 -1.39 -12.68
N GLY A 130 -3.19 -2.32 -11.95
CA GLY A 130 -4.03 -3.37 -12.53
C GLY A 130 -3.35 -4.42 -13.39
N ASN A 131 -2.08 -4.25 -13.75
CA ASN A 131 -1.36 -5.21 -14.56
C ASN A 131 0.05 -5.47 -14.00
N ILE A 132 0.09 -6.21 -12.91
CA ILE A 132 1.31 -6.69 -12.25
C ILE A 132 2.23 -7.46 -13.20
N MET A 133 1.69 -7.93 -14.32
CA MET A 133 2.40 -8.77 -15.28
C MET A 133 3.19 -7.99 -16.33
N ALA A 134 3.08 -6.69 -16.36
CA ALA A 134 3.76 -5.88 -17.39
C ALA A 134 5.25 -5.62 -17.11
N GLY A 135 5.82 -6.18 -16.06
CA GLY A 135 7.27 -6.17 -15.81
C GLY A 135 7.90 -4.78 -15.70
N GLY A 136 7.12 -3.78 -15.28
CA GLY A 136 7.61 -2.42 -15.11
C GLY A 136 8.32 -2.23 -13.78
N PHE A 137 9.31 -1.37 -13.76
CA PHE A 137 9.91 -0.87 -12.54
C PHE A 137 8.93 0.13 -11.91
N PHE A 138 8.45 -0.18 -10.73
CA PHE A 138 7.52 0.68 -10.00
C PHE A 138 8.27 1.49 -8.95
N CYS A 139 8.12 2.80 -9.03
CA CYS A 139 8.49 3.69 -7.95
C CYS A 139 7.28 3.88 -7.04
N CYS A 140 7.57 4.30 -5.84
CA CYS A 140 6.67 5.14 -5.06
C CYS A 140 5.47 4.40 -4.50
N TRP A 141 5.75 3.34 -3.76
CA TRP A 141 4.78 2.69 -2.89
C TRP A 141 5.24 2.76 -1.43
N THR A 142 4.28 2.62 -0.54
CA THR A 142 4.53 2.51 0.90
C THR A 142 3.96 1.21 1.42
N ASN A 143 4.77 0.47 2.18
CA ASN A 143 4.32 -0.66 2.98
C ASN A 143 4.03 -0.20 4.40
N ALA A 144 2.90 -0.63 4.94
CA ALA A 144 2.59 -0.46 6.35
C ALA A 144 2.13 -1.80 6.94
N PHE A 145 2.31 -1.97 8.22
CA PHE A 145 2.07 -3.25 8.89
C PHE A 145 1.20 -3.06 10.13
N VAL A 146 0.23 -3.96 10.28
CA VAL A 146 -0.61 -4.03 11.49
C VAL A 146 -0.36 -5.36 12.16
N SER A 147 0.11 -5.33 13.39
CA SER A 147 0.22 -6.49 14.26
C SER A 147 -1.10 -6.69 15.00
N ILE A 148 -1.67 -7.89 14.92
CA ILE A 148 -2.98 -8.18 15.48
C ILE A 148 -2.86 -9.38 16.41
N ARG A 149 -3.17 -9.15 17.68
CA ARG A 149 -3.34 -10.23 18.65
C ARG A 149 -4.78 -10.70 18.62
N VAL A 150 -4.99 -11.95 18.21
CA VAL A 150 -6.30 -12.59 18.09
C VAL A 150 -6.49 -13.58 19.23
N GLU A 151 -7.55 -13.44 19.98
CA GLU A 151 -7.93 -14.29 21.10
C GLU A 151 -9.18 -15.12 20.81
#